data_9891596e947a353d38ad554e578b62d4
#
_entry.id   9891596e947a353d38ad554e578b62d4
#
_cell.length_a   1.000
_cell.length_b   1.000
_cell.length_c   1.000
_cell.angle_alpha   90.00
_cell.angle_beta   90.00
_cell.angle_gamma   90.00
#
_symmetry.space_group_name_H-M   'P 1'
#
loop_
_entity.id
_entity.type
_entity.pdbx_description
1 polymer ?
#
loop_
_entity_poly.entity_id
_entity_poly.type
_entity_poly.pdbx_seq_one_letter_code
_entity_poly.pdbx_strand_id
1 'polypeptide(L)'
;EMGTTPAEISAVDPKFKMPQVWKTSLAVDYNFPTSFPFSVSAEGIYNKTVNGVVLRDWSVKSTDGFARFNGVDNRPIYQEYQQKDANGKNLPSAYVLENTNRGYGYSGTITMNMRPIPEVSLMAAYTHTVSKEITGMPGSNASSVLNYIGTVYGPNDPGLHNSQYVTPDRVVASITHSDRSNNHFSFIYEAWRGGSNYTYMTANDMNGDGYNYDLIYIPTDEQVADREFRFVSADDEKRFMDFVHADSYLSKNQGKYAEAYSVYSPWVHRL
;
A
#
# COMPACT_ATOMS: atom_id res chain seq x y z
N GLU A 1 11.97 40.69 23.09
CA GLU A 1 11.79 40.23 21.69
C GLU A 1 10.65 39.23 21.67
N MET A 2 9.59 39.53 20.94
CA MET A 2 8.54 38.53 20.67
C MET A 2 9.12 37.54 19.67
N GLY A 3 9.22 36.30 20.08
CA GLY A 3 9.68 35.22 19.19
C GLY A 3 8.79 35.10 17.96
N THR A 4 9.36 34.67 16.83
CA THR A 4 8.60 34.37 15.61
C THR A 4 7.77 33.10 15.82
N THR A 5 6.52 33.12 15.36
CA THR A 5 5.69 31.91 15.34
C THR A 5 6.38 30.84 14.49
N PRO A 6 6.58 29.61 14.99
CA PRO A 6 7.19 28.55 14.19
C PRO A 6 6.33 28.24 12.95
N ALA A 7 6.99 27.82 11.86
CA ALA A 7 6.30 27.47 10.63
C ALA A 7 5.52 26.15 10.77
N GLU A 8 5.98 25.26 11.63
CA GLU A 8 5.35 23.97 11.92
C GLU A 8 5.49 23.61 13.41
N ILE A 9 4.57 22.80 13.88
CA ILE A 9 4.54 22.25 15.24
C ILE A 9 4.37 20.74 15.11
N SER A 10 5.18 19.97 15.83
CA SER A 10 5.02 18.53 15.95
C SER A 10 4.61 18.18 17.38
N ALA A 11 3.57 17.37 17.52
CA ALA A 11 3.00 16.97 18.80
C ALA A 11 2.56 15.50 18.80
N VAL A 12 2.23 15.00 19.97
CA VAL A 12 1.66 13.69 20.18
C VAL A 12 0.31 13.86 20.88
N ASP A 13 -0.72 13.18 20.41
CA ASP A 13 -2.02 13.19 21.09
C ASP A 13 -1.86 12.68 22.52
N PRO A 14 -2.39 13.39 23.54
CA PRO A 14 -2.34 12.94 24.93
C PRO A 14 -2.94 11.55 25.17
N LYS A 15 -3.81 11.09 24.26
CA LYS A 15 -4.41 9.76 24.31
C LYS A 15 -3.64 8.70 23.52
N PHE A 16 -2.50 9.06 22.94
CA PHE A 16 -1.69 8.15 22.13
C PHE A 16 -1.28 6.92 22.93
N LYS A 17 -1.43 5.77 22.30
CA LYS A 17 -1.03 4.45 22.83
C LYS A 17 0.06 3.87 21.95
N MET A 18 0.99 3.16 22.57
CA MET A 18 2.02 2.42 21.83
C MET A 18 1.39 1.44 20.83
N PRO A 19 2.01 1.23 19.66
CA PRO A 19 1.49 0.35 18.63
C PRO A 19 1.19 -1.04 19.16
N GLN A 20 0.02 -1.56 18.79
CA GLN A 20 -0.44 -2.90 19.16
C GLN A 20 -1.07 -3.58 17.95
N VAL A 21 -0.74 -4.84 17.79
CA VAL A 21 -1.30 -5.73 16.76
C VAL A 21 -1.80 -6.99 17.42
N TRP A 22 -3.01 -7.40 17.07
CA TRP A 22 -3.51 -8.73 17.39
C TRP A 22 -3.11 -9.67 16.24
N LYS A 23 -2.55 -10.83 16.59
CA LYS A 23 -2.11 -11.83 15.63
C LYS A 23 -2.67 -13.20 15.99
N THR A 24 -3.15 -13.93 14.99
CA THR A 24 -3.52 -15.35 15.11
C THR A 24 -2.94 -16.14 13.95
N SER A 25 -2.66 -17.42 14.20
CA SER A 25 -2.21 -18.35 13.17
C SER A 25 -2.84 -19.72 13.38
N LEU A 26 -2.99 -20.44 12.26
CA LEU A 26 -3.40 -21.83 12.22
C LEU A 26 -2.50 -22.54 11.23
N ALA A 27 -1.99 -23.71 11.62
CA ALA A 27 -1.21 -24.57 10.75
C ALA A 27 -1.73 -26.00 10.79
N VAL A 28 -1.60 -26.69 9.65
CA VAL A 28 -1.93 -28.11 9.50
C VAL A 28 -0.79 -28.77 8.73
N ASP A 29 -0.29 -29.85 9.28
CA ASP A 29 0.75 -30.69 8.68
C ASP A 29 0.15 -32.06 8.36
N TYR A 30 0.43 -32.55 7.15
CA TYR A 30 -0.02 -33.86 6.73
C TYR A 30 1.12 -34.66 6.11
N ASN A 31 1.37 -35.86 6.65
CA ASN A 31 2.33 -36.83 6.14
C ASN A 31 1.59 -37.84 5.29
N PHE A 32 1.92 -37.91 4.02
CA PHE A 32 1.31 -38.86 3.09
C PHE A 32 1.82 -40.28 3.34
N PRO A 33 0.98 -41.30 3.30
CA PRO A 33 1.37 -42.72 3.44
C PRO A 33 1.99 -43.26 2.15
N THR A 34 3.12 -42.67 1.75
CA THR A 34 3.87 -43.06 0.54
C THR A 34 5.09 -43.91 0.90
N SER A 35 5.71 -44.59 -0.09
CA SER A 35 6.90 -45.39 0.10
C SER A 35 8.15 -44.57 0.44
N PHE A 36 8.09 -43.26 0.35
CA PHE A 36 9.12 -42.31 0.69
C PHE A 36 8.54 -41.15 1.55
N PRO A 37 9.33 -40.47 2.33
CA PRO A 37 8.86 -39.32 3.10
C PRO A 37 8.30 -38.23 2.21
N PHE A 38 7.01 -37.91 2.41
CA PHE A 38 6.31 -36.83 1.72
C PHE A 38 5.35 -36.17 2.68
N SER A 39 5.50 -34.85 2.86
CA SER A 39 4.63 -34.05 3.70
C SER A 39 4.23 -32.75 3.03
N VAL A 40 3.04 -32.27 3.39
CA VAL A 40 2.55 -30.95 3.03
C VAL A 40 2.11 -30.24 4.30
N SER A 41 2.54 -28.99 4.45
CA SER A 41 2.13 -28.08 5.51
C SER A 41 1.35 -26.92 4.91
N ALA A 42 0.26 -26.53 5.55
CA ALA A 42 -0.48 -25.30 5.22
C ALA A 42 -0.57 -24.42 6.46
N GLU A 43 -0.16 -23.18 6.37
CA GLU A 43 -0.25 -22.19 7.45
C GLU A 43 -1.00 -20.96 6.98
N GLY A 44 -1.92 -20.47 7.84
CA GLY A 44 -2.59 -19.18 7.69
C GLY A 44 -2.26 -18.27 8.87
N ILE A 45 -1.92 -17.04 8.59
CA ILE A 45 -1.67 -16.00 9.61
C ILE A 45 -2.60 -14.83 9.33
N TYR A 46 -3.23 -14.28 10.36
CA TYR A 46 -4.00 -13.04 10.31
C TYR A 46 -3.51 -12.05 11.35
N ASN A 47 -3.37 -10.79 10.93
CA ASN A 47 -2.98 -9.67 11.79
C ASN A 47 -4.05 -8.59 11.72
N LYS A 48 -4.39 -8.01 12.87
CA LYS A 48 -5.29 -6.85 12.96
C LYS A 48 -4.60 -5.75 13.76
N THR A 49 -4.54 -4.56 13.19
CA THR A 49 -4.07 -3.37 13.91
C THR A 49 -5.08 -3.00 14.99
N VAL A 50 -4.61 -2.92 16.23
CA VAL A 50 -5.39 -2.46 17.41
C VAL A 50 -5.09 -0.99 17.66
N ASN A 51 -3.82 -0.64 17.82
CA ASN A 51 -3.33 0.73 17.88
C ASN A 51 -2.22 0.87 16.84
N GLY A 52 -2.55 1.32 15.64
CA GLY A 52 -1.56 1.73 14.65
C GLY A 52 -1.17 3.17 14.87
N VAL A 53 -0.11 3.59 14.20
CA VAL A 53 0.35 4.99 14.20
C VAL A 53 -0.20 5.68 12.96
N VAL A 54 -0.68 6.90 13.12
CA VAL A 54 -1.07 7.78 12.02
C VAL A 54 -0.62 9.20 12.37
N LEU A 55 -0.21 9.95 11.35
CA LEU A 55 0.10 11.36 11.49
C LEU A 55 -1.02 12.17 10.82
N ARG A 56 -1.46 13.24 11.47
CA ARG A 56 -2.45 14.18 10.93
C ARG A 56 -1.94 15.60 11.01
N ASP A 57 -2.32 16.43 10.07
CA ASP A 57 -2.12 17.90 10.18
C ASP A 57 -3.40 18.53 10.71
N TRP A 58 -3.38 18.95 11.97
CA TRP A 58 -4.52 19.57 12.61
C TRP A 58 -4.78 21.01 12.12
N SER A 59 -3.86 21.60 11.36
CA SER A 59 -4.09 22.90 10.73
C SER A 59 -4.97 22.83 9.48
N VAL A 60 -5.14 21.63 8.91
CA VAL A 60 -5.98 21.40 7.71
C VAL A 60 -7.46 21.39 8.11
N LYS A 61 -8.27 22.10 7.33
CA LYS A 61 -9.73 22.16 7.54
C LYS A 61 -10.40 20.81 7.25
N SER A 62 -11.51 20.54 7.94
CA SER A 62 -12.44 19.48 7.53
C SER A 62 -13.02 19.78 6.14
N THR A 63 -13.29 18.72 5.38
CA THR A 63 -13.91 18.83 4.05
C THR A 63 -15.43 18.94 4.07
N ASP A 64 -16.04 19.05 5.25
CA ASP A 64 -17.48 19.18 5.40
C ASP A 64 -17.97 20.47 4.74
N GLY A 65 -18.87 20.34 3.78
CA GLY A 65 -19.43 21.45 3.03
C GLY A 65 -18.53 22.04 1.93
N PHE A 66 -17.36 21.43 1.65
CA PHE A 66 -16.50 21.86 0.55
C PHE A 66 -17.18 21.60 -0.81
N ALA A 67 -16.92 22.49 -1.76
CA ALA A 67 -17.19 22.23 -3.17
C ALA A 67 -16.39 20.99 -3.62
N ARG A 68 -16.89 20.31 -4.63
CA ARG A 68 -16.25 19.11 -5.20
C ARG A 68 -16.08 19.27 -6.71
N PHE A 69 -15.21 18.48 -7.29
CA PHE A 69 -15.10 18.41 -8.73
C PHE A 69 -16.46 18.01 -9.32
N ASN A 70 -16.77 18.63 -10.45
CA ASN A 70 -18.04 18.39 -11.14
C ASN A 70 -17.90 17.29 -12.17
N GLY A 71 -18.01 16.06 -11.75
CA GLY A 71 -17.87 14.88 -12.61
C GLY A 71 -17.79 13.60 -11.79
N VAL A 72 -17.33 12.54 -12.43
CA VAL A 72 -17.11 11.23 -11.80
C VAL A 72 -15.92 11.26 -10.83
N ASP A 73 -14.92 12.09 -11.10
CA ASP A 73 -13.95 12.50 -10.10
C ASP A 73 -14.61 13.53 -9.19
N ASN A 74 -14.93 13.15 -7.98
CA ASN A 74 -15.71 13.93 -7.02
C ASN A 74 -14.90 14.24 -5.76
N ARG A 75 -13.60 14.54 -5.92
CA ARG A 75 -12.75 14.92 -4.79
C ARG A 75 -13.11 16.33 -4.27
N PRO A 76 -12.90 16.61 -2.97
CA PRO A 76 -13.15 17.94 -2.43
C PRO A 76 -12.16 18.97 -2.99
N ILE A 77 -12.60 20.22 -3.12
CA ILE A 77 -11.78 21.35 -3.54
C ILE A 77 -11.48 22.20 -2.32
N TYR A 78 -10.20 22.33 -1.99
CA TYR A 78 -9.71 23.15 -0.90
C TYR A 78 -9.41 24.55 -1.42
N GLN A 79 -10.31 25.49 -1.21
CA GLN A 79 -10.04 26.90 -1.55
C GLN A 79 -9.01 27.52 -0.62
N GLU A 80 -9.02 27.11 0.64
CA GLU A 80 -8.08 27.50 1.68
C GLU A 80 -7.90 26.26 2.59
N TYR A 81 -6.79 25.55 2.47
CA TYR A 81 -6.62 24.29 3.20
C TYR A 81 -6.31 24.50 4.69
N GLN A 82 -5.60 25.57 5.04
CA GLN A 82 -5.24 25.85 6.44
C GLN A 82 -6.32 26.62 7.18
N GLN A 83 -6.46 26.32 8.46
CA GLN A 83 -7.24 27.14 9.38
C GLN A 83 -6.55 28.48 9.61
N LYS A 84 -7.34 29.49 9.95
CA LYS A 84 -6.85 30.85 10.23
C LYS A 84 -7.06 31.23 11.69
N ASP A 85 -6.18 32.07 12.21
CA ASP A 85 -6.35 32.71 13.52
C ASP A 85 -7.43 33.83 13.46
N ALA A 86 -7.70 34.44 14.59
CA ALA A 86 -8.69 35.52 14.70
C ALA A 86 -8.36 36.77 13.85
N ASN A 87 -7.13 36.92 13.39
CA ASN A 87 -6.66 38.00 12.54
C ASN A 87 -6.64 37.61 11.05
N GLY A 88 -7.10 36.41 10.70
CA GLY A 88 -7.13 35.93 9.33
C GLY A 88 -5.79 35.39 8.80
N LYS A 89 -4.77 35.22 9.66
CA LYS A 89 -3.49 34.66 9.32
C LYS A 89 -3.56 33.12 9.39
N ASN A 90 -2.98 32.44 8.42
CA ASN A 90 -2.89 30.97 8.43
C ASN A 90 -2.18 30.48 9.70
N LEU A 91 -2.76 29.45 10.33
CA LEU A 91 -2.10 28.74 11.41
C LEU A 91 -0.87 27.98 10.89
N PRO A 92 0.16 27.80 11.71
CA PRO A 92 1.28 26.92 11.36
C PRO A 92 0.77 25.48 11.17
N SER A 93 1.42 24.70 10.32
CA SER A 93 1.16 23.27 10.22
C SER A 93 1.34 22.60 11.58
N ALA A 94 0.37 21.79 11.98
CA ALA A 94 0.32 21.14 13.28
C ALA A 94 0.26 19.62 13.12
N TYR A 95 1.41 18.99 13.03
CA TYR A 95 1.55 17.55 12.86
C TYR A 95 1.38 16.83 14.19
N VAL A 96 0.31 16.04 14.29
CA VAL A 96 -0.01 15.32 15.53
C VAL A 96 0.03 13.83 15.29
N LEU A 97 0.80 13.13 16.10
CA LEU A 97 0.88 11.68 16.11
C LEU A 97 -0.31 11.11 16.87
N GLU A 98 -1.11 10.31 16.21
CA GLU A 98 -2.35 9.70 16.72
C GLU A 98 -2.37 8.19 16.53
N ASN A 99 -3.40 7.55 17.05
CA ASN A 99 -3.65 6.15 16.78
C ASN A 99 -4.75 5.92 15.75
N THR A 100 -4.66 4.79 15.08
CA THR A 100 -5.70 4.24 14.21
C THR A 100 -5.89 2.76 14.49
N ASN A 101 -7.12 2.27 14.38
CA ASN A 101 -7.42 0.83 14.39
C ASN A 101 -7.63 0.28 12.97
N ARG A 102 -7.42 1.11 11.95
CA ARG A 102 -7.48 0.71 10.54
C ARG A 102 -6.18 0.03 10.17
N GLY A 103 -6.27 -1.06 9.46
CA GLY A 103 -5.14 -1.88 9.04
C GLY A 103 -5.33 -3.35 9.40
N TYR A 104 -4.90 -4.20 8.50
CA TYR A 104 -4.89 -5.64 8.67
C TYR A 104 -3.94 -6.29 7.68
N GLY A 105 -3.58 -7.53 7.95
CA GLY A 105 -2.84 -8.35 7.02
C GLY A 105 -3.19 -9.81 7.19
N TYR A 106 -3.01 -10.57 6.14
CA TYR A 106 -3.05 -12.03 6.22
C TYR A 106 -2.03 -12.63 5.26
N SER A 107 -1.55 -13.81 5.61
CA SER A 107 -0.72 -14.62 4.71
C SER A 107 -1.14 -16.08 4.78
N GLY A 108 -1.07 -16.74 3.64
CA GLY A 108 -1.23 -18.18 3.53
C GLY A 108 0.02 -18.78 2.92
N THR A 109 0.58 -19.82 3.53
CA THR A 109 1.75 -20.53 3.05
C THR A 109 1.42 -22.00 2.88
N ILE A 110 1.80 -22.57 1.74
CA ILE A 110 1.79 -24.02 1.50
C ILE A 110 3.23 -24.45 1.28
N THR A 111 3.69 -25.42 2.05
CA THR A 111 5.02 -26.00 1.95
C THR A 111 4.94 -27.50 1.68
N MET A 112 5.67 -27.97 0.70
CA MET A 112 5.84 -29.37 0.35
C MET A 112 7.26 -29.79 0.64
N ASN A 113 7.44 -30.91 1.34
CA ASN A 113 8.73 -31.57 1.55
C ASN A 113 8.65 -33.02 1.06
N MET A 114 9.66 -33.46 0.33
CA MET A 114 9.71 -34.78 -0.24
C MET A 114 11.14 -35.33 -0.26
N ARG A 115 11.28 -36.59 0.05
CA ARG A 115 12.57 -37.30 -0.02
C ARG A 115 12.38 -38.62 -0.80
N PRO A 116 12.35 -38.54 -2.16
CA PRO A 116 12.03 -39.69 -3.00
C PRO A 116 13.05 -40.82 -2.92
N ILE A 117 14.32 -40.50 -2.67
CA ILE A 117 15.42 -41.43 -2.37
C ILE A 117 16.28 -40.85 -1.21
N PRO A 118 17.03 -41.67 -0.49
CA PRO A 118 17.82 -41.22 0.67
C PRO A 118 18.78 -40.08 0.39
N GLU A 119 19.30 -40.00 -0.81
CA GLU A 119 20.29 -39.01 -1.22
C GLU A 119 19.66 -37.67 -1.72
N VAL A 120 18.36 -37.63 -1.98
CA VAL A 120 17.70 -36.44 -2.57
C VAL A 120 16.57 -35.91 -1.69
N SER A 121 16.70 -34.65 -1.32
CA SER A 121 15.64 -33.89 -0.62
C SER A 121 15.13 -32.76 -1.50
N LEU A 122 13.81 -32.64 -1.57
CA LEU A 122 13.10 -31.59 -2.30
C LEU A 122 12.23 -30.78 -1.35
N MET A 123 12.22 -29.47 -1.53
CA MET A 123 11.29 -28.57 -0.83
C MET A 123 10.73 -27.57 -1.82
N ALA A 124 9.44 -27.27 -1.70
CA ALA A 124 8.81 -26.16 -2.40
C ALA A 124 7.81 -25.46 -1.48
N ALA A 125 7.79 -24.16 -1.52
CA ALA A 125 6.85 -23.35 -0.75
C ALA A 125 6.31 -22.21 -1.61
N TYR A 126 5.02 -21.90 -1.43
CA TYR A 126 4.37 -20.72 -1.96
C TYR A 126 3.69 -19.96 -0.83
N THR A 127 3.91 -18.67 -0.81
CA THR A 127 3.27 -17.75 0.15
C THR A 127 2.53 -16.66 -0.61
N HIS A 128 1.26 -16.46 -0.24
CA HIS A 128 0.48 -15.27 -0.63
C HIS A 128 0.26 -14.37 0.58
N THR A 129 0.50 -13.07 0.43
CA THR A 129 0.40 -12.08 1.51
C THR A 129 -0.41 -10.88 1.07
N VAL A 130 -1.32 -10.44 1.92
CA VAL A 130 -2.02 -9.15 1.84
C VAL A 130 -1.67 -8.34 3.09
N SER A 131 -1.30 -7.09 2.92
CA SER A 131 -1.06 -6.14 4.01
C SER A 131 -1.66 -4.80 3.66
N LYS A 132 -2.61 -4.35 4.47
CA LYS A 132 -3.32 -3.08 4.33
C LYS A 132 -3.03 -2.18 5.53
N GLU A 133 -2.69 -0.94 5.25
CA GLU A 133 -2.35 0.07 6.25
C GLU A 133 -2.89 1.45 5.86
N ILE A 134 -2.89 2.37 6.79
CA ILE A 134 -3.22 3.78 6.55
C ILE A 134 -1.96 4.55 6.14
N THR A 135 -0.83 4.19 6.70
CA THR A 135 0.47 4.79 6.37
C THR A 135 1.59 3.87 6.82
N GLY A 136 2.58 3.72 5.97
CA GLY A 136 3.87 3.11 6.32
C GLY A 136 4.85 4.11 6.94
N MET A 137 4.39 5.33 7.28
CA MET A 137 5.24 6.43 7.77
C MET A 137 6.42 6.71 6.82
N PRO A 138 6.19 6.89 5.51
CA PRO A 138 7.27 7.19 4.57
C PRO A 138 7.84 8.59 4.87
N GLY A 139 9.14 8.74 4.71
CA GLY A 139 9.79 10.03 4.96
C GLY A 139 10.52 10.11 6.29
N SER A 140 11.32 11.16 6.45
CA SER A 140 12.25 11.36 7.58
C SER A 140 11.75 12.35 8.63
N ASN A 141 10.69 13.08 8.33
CA ASN A 141 10.07 14.05 9.24
C ASN A 141 8.55 14.09 9.05
N ALA A 142 7.84 14.79 9.91
CA ALA A 142 6.38 14.81 9.95
C ALA A 142 5.76 15.31 8.65
N SER A 143 6.26 16.38 8.06
CA SER A 143 5.73 16.90 6.79
C SER A 143 5.94 15.94 5.64
N SER A 144 7.08 15.27 5.54
CA SER A 144 7.37 14.32 4.48
C SER A 144 6.51 13.05 4.58
N VAL A 145 6.11 12.64 5.79
CA VAL A 145 5.17 11.51 5.96
C VAL A 145 3.85 11.78 5.24
N LEU A 146 3.28 12.97 5.40
CA LEU A 146 2.04 13.33 4.73
C LEU A 146 2.24 13.59 3.23
N ASN A 147 3.36 14.18 2.83
CA ASN A 147 3.66 14.49 1.44
C ASN A 147 3.89 13.25 0.55
N TYR A 148 4.27 12.11 1.10
CA TYR A 148 4.59 10.93 0.29
C TYR A 148 3.48 9.88 0.24
N ILE A 149 2.30 10.17 0.76
CA ILE A 149 1.12 9.29 0.67
C ILE A 149 0.15 9.87 -0.36
N GLY A 150 -0.15 9.10 -1.42
CA GLY A 150 -1.19 9.50 -2.38
C GLY A 150 -2.57 9.49 -1.72
N THR A 151 -3.30 10.59 -1.86
CA THR A 151 -4.65 10.76 -1.30
C THR A 151 -5.66 11.21 -2.34
N VAL A 152 -6.95 11.11 -2.01
CA VAL A 152 -8.05 11.65 -2.80
C VAL A 152 -8.76 12.77 -2.03
N TYR A 153 -8.95 12.54 -0.73
CA TYR A 153 -9.80 13.38 0.11
C TYR A 153 -9.00 14.31 1.04
N GLY A 154 -7.68 14.29 0.91
CA GLY A 154 -6.78 15.15 1.65
C GLY A 154 -5.89 14.38 2.64
N PRO A 155 -4.89 15.07 3.23
CA PRO A 155 -3.80 14.45 3.98
C PRO A 155 -4.27 13.72 5.25
N ASN A 156 -5.39 14.16 5.82
CA ASN A 156 -5.94 13.56 7.05
C ASN A 156 -6.81 12.33 6.82
N ASP A 157 -7.12 12.00 5.56
CA ASP A 157 -7.83 10.78 5.17
C ASP A 157 -7.13 10.06 4.00
N PRO A 158 -5.96 9.47 4.22
CA PRO A 158 -5.20 8.79 3.18
C PRO A 158 -5.89 7.52 2.64
N GLY A 159 -6.92 7.05 3.31
CA GLY A 159 -7.57 5.78 2.94
C GLY A 159 -6.78 4.56 3.42
N LEU A 160 -7.41 3.39 3.34
CA LEU A 160 -6.76 2.11 3.60
C LEU A 160 -6.18 1.60 2.29
N HIS A 161 -4.88 1.39 2.24
CA HIS A 161 -4.15 1.00 1.04
C HIS A 161 -3.16 -0.15 1.30
N ASN A 162 -2.57 -0.69 0.25
CA ASN A 162 -1.51 -1.70 0.40
C ASN A 162 -0.28 -1.11 1.08
N SER A 163 0.39 -1.93 1.88
CA SER A 163 1.74 -1.56 2.35
C SER A 163 2.70 -1.44 1.17
N GLN A 164 3.55 -0.43 1.19
CA GLN A 164 4.51 -0.14 0.12
C GLN A 164 5.43 -1.34 -0.17
N TYR A 165 5.83 -2.05 0.87
CA TYR A 165 6.82 -3.13 0.79
C TYR A 165 6.21 -4.53 0.86
N VAL A 166 4.89 -4.66 0.74
CA VAL A 166 4.28 -5.99 0.72
C VAL A 166 4.77 -6.80 -0.47
N THR A 167 5.14 -8.04 -0.21
CA THR A 167 5.45 -9.05 -1.22
C THR A 167 4.24 -9.98 -1.33
N PRO A 168 3.30 -9.72 -2.29
CA PRO A 168 2.05 -10.48 -2.36
C PRO A 168 2.27 -11.94 -2.67
N ASP A 169 3.27 -12.25 -3.48
CA ASP A 169 3.51 -13.63 -3.93
C ASP A 169 4.99 -13.97 -3.83
N ARG A 170 5.31 -15.10 -3.21
CA ARG A 170 6.67 -15.63 -3.09
C ARG A 170 6.69 -17.13 -3.28
N VAL A 171 7.63 -17.59 -4.08
CA VAL A 171 7.95 -19.02 -4.28
C VAL A 171 9.37 -19.28 -3.82
N VAL A 172 9.57 -20.35 -3.09
CA VAL A 172 10.90 -20.86 -2.75
C VAL A 172 10.92 -22.35 -3.08
N ALA A 173 11.94 -22.82 -3.77
CA ALA A 173 12.13 -24.23 -4.03
C ALA A 173 13.60 -24.62 -3.87
N SER A 174 13.86 -25.81 -3.40
CA SER A 174 15.22 -26.33 -3.31
C SER A 174 15.29 -27.83 -3.63
N ILE A 175 16.40 -28.22 -4.23
CA ILE A 175 16.82 -29.60 -4.36
C ILE A 175 18.19 -29.75 -3.74
N THR A 176 18.34 -30.74 -2.86
CA THR A 176 19.61 -31.06 -2.24
C THR A 176 19.95 -32.53 -2.52
N HIS A 177 21.13 -32.76 -3.06
CA HIS A 177 21.72 -34.08 -3.19
C HIS A 177 22.81 -34.25 -2.14
N SER A 178 22.78 -35.38 -1.41
CA SER A 178 23.77 -35.73 -0.40
C SER A 178 24.38 -37.08 -0.76
N ASP A 179 25.66 -37.12 -1.03
CA ASP A 179 26.34 -38.38 -1.33
C ASP A 179 26.78 -39.12 -0.05
N ARG A 180 27.25 -40.35 -0.21
CA ARG A 180 27.73 -41.19 0.90
C ARG A 180 29.05 -40.71 1.50
N SER A 181 29.75 -39.81 0.82
CA SER A 181 30.99 -39.16 1.27
C SER A 181 30.75 -37.89 2.04
N ASN A 182 29.51 -37.63 2.43
CA ASN A 182 29.08 -36.44 3.16
C ASN A 182 29.24 -35.12 2.38
N ASN A 183 29.23 -35.17 1.03
CA ASN A 183 29.13 -33.97 0.21
C ASN A 183 27.66 -33.61 0.00
N HIS A 184 27.35 -32.32 0.06
CA HIS A 184 26.03 -31.80 -0.12
C HIS A 184 26.02 -30.77 -1.25
N PHE A 185 25.19 -30.98 -2.25
CA PHE A 185 24.97 -30.07 -3.39
C PHE A 185 23.54 -29.59 -3.35
N SER A 186 23.35 -28.28 -3.17
CA SER A 186 22.02 -27.67 -3.12
C SER A 186 21.86 -26.69 -4.25
N PHE A 187 20.70 -26.77 -4.89
CA PHE A 187 20.21 -25.78 -5.82
C PHE A 187 18.97 -25.14 -5.21
N ILE A 188 18.96 -23.80 -5.13
CA ILE A 188 17.88 -23.03 -4.52
C ILE A 188 17.35 -22.05 -5.54
N TYR A 189 16.03 -22.09 -5.75
CA TYR A 189 15.30 -21.14 -6.55
C TYR A 189 14.39 -20.30 -5.68
N GLU A 190 14.41 -19.01 -5.87
CA GLU A 190 13.51 -18.07 -5.22
C GLU A 190 12.90 -17.14 -6.28
N ALA A 191 11.59 -16.93 -6.20
CA ALA A 191 10.91 -15.94 -6.99
C ALA A 191 9.90 -15.18 -6.14
N TRP A 192 9.77 -13.89 -6.38
CA TRP A 192 8.79 -13.06 -5.68
C TRP A 192 8.27 -11.94 -6.57
N ARG A 193 7.10 -11.44 -6.23
CA ARG A 193 6.46 -10.31 -6.86
C ARG A 193 6.20 -9.24 -5.81
N GLY A 194 6.45 -7.96 -6.14
CA GLY A 194 6.27 -6.86 -5.19
C GLY A 194 7.53 -6.53 -4.40
N GLY A 195 7.39 -6.01 -3.19
CA GLY A 195 8.49 -5.55 -2.33
C GLY A 195 8.93 -4.11 -2.59
N SER A 196 8.51 -3.49 -3.72
CA SER A 196 8.55 -2.06 -4.00
C SER A 196 7.40 -1.77 -4.96
N ASN A 197 6.26 -1.42 -4.41
CA ASN A 197 5.02 -1.27 -5.15
C ASN A 197 4.81 0.18 -5.56
N TYR A 198 4.17 0.40 -6.71
CA TYR A 198 3.96 1.70 -7.31
C TYR A 198 2.53 2.20 -7.10
N THR A 199 2.38 3.51 -7.28
CA THR A 199 1.11 4.24 -7.17
C THR A 199 0.91 5.08 -8.42
N TYR A 200 -0.28 5.03 -9.02
CA TYR A 200 -0.69 6.00 -10.03
C TYR A 200 -1.23 7.25 -9.35
N MET A 201 -0.46 8.32 -9.39
CA MET A 201 -0.76 9.60 -8.77
C MET A 201 -0.17 10.76 -9.58
N THR A 202 -0.66 11.96 -9.36
CA THR A 202 -0.05 13.18 -9.91
C THR A 202 1.11 13.63 -9.04
N ALA A 203 2.00 14.44 -9.60
CA ALA A 203 3.07 15.09 -8.86
C ALA A 203 2.65 16.51 -8.39
N ASN A 204 1.41 16.91 -8.63
CA ASN A 204 0.87 18.22 -8.32
C ASN A 204 -0.34 18.08 -7.38
N ASP A 205 -0.55 19.10 -6.57
CA ASP A 205 -1.76 19.28 -5.79
C ASP A 205 -2.94 19.58 -6.75
N MET A 206 -3.86 18.63 -6.91
CA MET A 206 -5.01 18.77 -7.80
C MET A 206 -6.18 19.46 -7.15
N ASN A 207 -6.33 19.32 -5.86
CA ASN A 207 -7.53 19.74 -5.12
C ASN A 207 -7.29 20.92 -4.19
N GLY A 208 -6.04 21.41 -4.09
CA GLY A 208 -5.69 22.60 -3.29
C GLY A 208 -5.49 22.31 -1.81
N ASP A 209 -5.26 21.04 -1.41
CA ASP A 209 -5.10 20.67 0.00
C ASP A 209 -3.71 20.98 0.59
N GLY A 210 -2.80 21.50 -0.25
CA GLY A 210 -1.45 21.86 0.12
C GLY A 210 -0.45 20.71 0.09
N TYR A 211 -0.89 19.52 -0.31
CA TYR A 211 -0.06 18.32 -0.45
C TYR A 211 -0.02 17.84 -1.89
N ASN A 212 1.14 17.42 -2.35
CA ASN A 212 1.30 16.81 -3.67
C ASN A 212 0.86 15.34 -3.62
N TYR A 213 0.82 14.72 -4.82
CA TYR A 213 0.57 13.29 -4.98
C TYR A 213 -0.90 12.87 -4.78
N ASP A 214 -1.78 13.55 -5.47
CA ASP A 214 -3.17 13.13 -5.59
C ASP A 214 -3.31 11.84 -6.40
N LEU A 215 -4.07 10.87 -5.88
CA LEU A 215 -4.38 9.64 -6.61
C LEU A 215 -5.25 9.98 -7.83
N ILE A 216 -4.92 9.42 -8.99
CA ILE A 216 -5.69 9.66 -10.22
C ILE A 216 -7.04 8.93 -10.17
N TYR A 217 -8.06 9.53 -10.78
CA TYR A 217 -9.28 8.82 -11.15
C TYR A 217 -9.04 8.12 -12.49
N ILE A 218 -9.49 6.87 -12.63
CA ILE A 218 -9.32 6.06 -13.83
C ILE A 218 -10.70 5.96 -14.51
N PRO A 219 -11.00 6.80 -15.52
CA PRO A 219 -12.33 6.81 -16.12
C PRO A 219 -12.59 5.53 -16.93
N THR A 220 -13.86 5.19 -17.09
CA THR A 220 -14.30 4.19 -18.07
C THR A 220 -14.46 4.84 -19.45
N ASP A 221 -14.45 4.02 -20.50
CA ASP A 221 -14.71 4.49 -21.86
C ASP A 221 -16.08 5.16 -21.97
N GLU A 222 -17.07 4.64 -21.26
CA GLU A 222 -18.43 5.15 -21.20
C GLU A 222 -18.47 6.56 -20.57
N GLN A 223 -17.80 6.74 -19.44
CA GLN A 223 -17.69 8.05 -18.76
C GLN A 223 -16.98 9.11 -19.61
N VAL A 224 -16.03 8.70 -20.44
CA VAL A 224 -15.36 9.60 -21.38
C VAL A 224 -16.28 9.94 -22.56
N ALA A 225 -16.96 8.94 -23.13
CA ALA A 225 -17.90 9.15 -24.22
C ALA A 225 -19.07 10.06 -23.82
N ASP A 226 -19.59 9.89 -22.61
CA ASP A 226 -20.69 10.67 -22.06
C ASP A 226 -20.27 12.04 -21.48
N ARG A 227 -18.97 12.38 -21.60
CA ARG A 227 -18.40 13.63 -21.10
C ARG A 227 -18.51 13.84 -19.57
N GLU A 228 -18.68 12.75 -18.83
CA GLU A 228 -18.61 12.76 -17.36
C GLU A 228 -17.18 12.91 -16.86
N PHE A 229 -16.19 12.48 -17.66
CA PHE A 229 -14.76 12.77 -17.50
C PHE A 229 -14.26 13.47 -18.75
N ARG A 230 -13.59 14.62 -18.61
CA ARG A 230 -13.20 15.47 -19.73
C ARG A 230 -11.71 15.71 -19.78
N PHE A 231 -11.17 15.75 -20.99
CA PHE A 231 -9.80 16.09 -21.28
C PHE A 231 -9.73 17.50 -21.92
N VAL A 232 -8.53 18.08 -21.88
CA VAL A 232 -8.27 19.41 -22.49
C VAL A 232 -8.35 19.32 -24.02
N SER A 233 -7.91 18.19 -24.57
CA SER A 233 -7.92 17.94 -26.02
C SER A 233 -8.25 16.50 -26.35
N ALA A 234 -8.69 16.26 -27.58
CA ALA A 234 -8.92 14.90 -28.10
C ALA A 234 -7.62 14.07 -28.15
N ASP A 235 -6.46 14.71 -28.36
CA ASP A 235 -5.16 14.04 -28.35
C ASP A 235 -4.78 13.60 -26.93
N ASP A 236 -5.09 14.38 -25.92
CA ASP A 236 -4.85 13.99 -24.51
C ASP A 236 -5.79 12.86 -24.10
N GLU A 237 -7.06 12.92 -24.49
CA GLU A 237 -8.04 11.86 -24.31
C GLU A 237 -7.52 10.55 -24.90
N LYS A 238 -7.15 10.58 -26.17
CA LYS A 238 -6.65 9.40 -26.86
C LYS A 238 -5.40 8.82 -26.19
N ARG A 239 -4.40 9.64 -25.89
CA ARG A 239 -3.15 9.18 -25.26
C ARG A 239 -3.36 8.60 -23.88
N PHE A 240 -4.23 9.23 -23.08
CA PHE A 240 -4.52 8.74 -21.74
C PHE A 240 -5.30 7.42 -21.78
N MET A 241 -6.33 7.32 -22.62
CA MET A 241 -7.12 6.10 -22.74
C MET A 241 -6.32 4.95 -23.36
N ASP A 242 -5.48 5.21 -24.36
CA ASP A 242 -4.54 4.22 -24.90
C ASP A 242 -3.62 3.69 -23.76
N PHE A 243 -3.15 4.57 -22.88
CA PHE A 243 -2.33 4.18 -21.74
C PHE A 243 -3.13 3.35 -20.71
N VAL A 244 -4.36 3.76 -20.40
CA VAL A 244 -5.27 3.02 -19.50
C VAL A 244 -5.50 1.60 -20.01
N HIS A 245 -5.76 1.44 -21.32
CA HIS A 245 -6.00 0.13 -21.92
C HIS A 245 -4.75 -0.75 -21.99
N ALA A 246 -3.58 -0.16 -22.20
CA ALA A 246 -2.32 -0.88 -22.27
C ALA A 246 -1.80 -1.36 -20.90
N ASP A 247 -2.14 -0.66 -19.82
CA ASP A 247 -1.68 -0.99 -18.48
C ASP A 247 -2.61 -1.98 -17.77
N SER A 248 -2.03 -3.05 -17.23
CA SER A 248 -2.80 -4.14 -16.62
C SER A 248 -3.51 -3.77 -15.31
N TYR A 249 -3.01 -2.77 -14.58
CA TYR A 249 -3.65 -2.28 -13.37
C TYR A 249 -4.76 -1.30 -13.74
N LEU A 250 -4.47 -0.32 -14.59
CA LEU A 250 -5.43 0.72 -14.97
C LEU A 250 -6.64 0.14 -15.67
N SER A 251 -6.45 -0.77 -16.64
CA SER A 251 -7.54 -1.42 -17.38
C SER A 251 -8.51 -2.22 -16.48
N LYS A 252 -8.00 -2.80 -15.39
CA LYS A 252 -8.81 -3.55 -14.41
C LYS A 252 -9.48 -2.66 -13.35
N ASN A 253 -9.09 -1.40 -13.26
CA ASN A 253 -9.51 -0.49 -12.21
C ASN A 253 -10.22 0.76 -12.74
N GLN A 254 -10.77 0.71 -13.95
CA GLN A 254 -11.59 1.79 -14.50
C GLN A 254 -12.83 2.05 -13.62
N GLY A 255 -13.31 3.27 -13.60
CA GLY A 255 -14.46 3.73 -12.84
C GLY A 255 -14.19 4.03 -11.37
N LYS A 256 -12.92 4.09 -10.94
CA LYS A 256 -12.54 4.39 -9.55
C LYS A 256 -11.19 5.10 -9.43
N TYR A 257 -10.88 5.59 -8.25
CA TYR A 257 -9.56 6.11 -7.96
C TYR A 257 -8.50 5.00 -7.91
N ALA A 258 -7.28 5.32 -8.33
CA ALA A 258 -6.14 4.48 -8.07
C ALA A 258 -5.95 4.30 -6.55
N GLU A 259 -5.44 3.14 -6.15
CA GLU A 259 -5.09 2.86 -4.75
C GLU A 259 -3.58 2.95 -4.58
N ALA A 260 -3.12 3.54 -3.49
CA ALA A 260 -1.70 3.64 -3.20
C ALA A 260 -1.05 2.25 -3.09
N TYR A 261 0.15 2.13 -3.66
CA TYR A 261 0.97 0.92 -3.66
C TYR A 261 0.28 -0.34 -4.20
N SER A 262 -0.63 -0.16 -5.16
CA SER A 262 -1.41 -1.27 -5.75
C SER A 262 -0.88 -1.78 -7.08
N VAL A 263 0.13 -1.11 -7.64
CA VAL A 263 0.83 -1.57 -8.84
C VAL A 263 2.05 -2.38 -8.41
N TYR A 264 1.95 -3.69 -8.53
CA TYR A 264 3.02 -4.58 -8.08
C TYR A 264 4.15 -4.65 -9.10
N SER A 265 5.39 -4.67 -8.59
CA SER A 265 6.59 -4.93 -9.40
C SER A 265 6.47 -6.27 -10.15
N PRO A 266 7.12 -6.41 -11.31
CA PRO A 266 7.25 -7.69 -11.98
C PRO A 266 7.86 -8.77 -11.09
N TRP A 267 7.71 -10.03 -11.50
CA TRP A 267 8.39 -11.13 -10.82
C TRP A 267 9.90 -10.98 -10.90
N VAL A 268 10.55 -11.15 -9.77
CA VAL A 268 12.01 -11.26 -9.65
C VAL A 268 12.35 -12.73 -9.43
N HIS A 269 13.36 -13.23 -10.12
CA HIS A 269 13.82 -14.61 -10.04
C HIS A 269 15.28 -14.62 -9.60
N ARG A 270 15.63 -15.52 -8.70
CA ARG A 270 16.99 -15.72 -8.18
C ARG A 270 17.30 -17.22 -8.09
N LEU A 271 18.50 -17.58 -8.52
CA LEU A 271 19.08 -18.91 -8.45
C LEU A 271 20.34 -18.91 -7.60
#